data_46b7bc41cb49331df943206250d9110d
#
_entry.id   46b7bc41cb49331df943206250d9110d
#
_cell.length_a   1.000
_cell.length_b   1.000
_cell.length_c   1.000
_cell.angle_alpha   90.00
_cell.angle_beta   90.00
_cell.angle_gamma   90.00
#
_symmetry.space_group_name_H-M   'P 1'
#
loop_
_entity.id
_entity.type
_entity.pdbx_description
1 polymer ?
#
loop_
_entity_poly.entity_id
_entity_poly.type
_entity_poly.pdbx_seq_one_letter_code
_entity_poly.pdbx_strand_id
1 'polypeptide(L)'
;MTAAALGRVLPDLIRPLAEASGVARRRAVIAVVGVALARPGLSDARLHDAFAELCNGQTGGEARDEIIALAEQFDVIAFDLQHRLEQGEDVGAEFYAAFARARAAAALAAALEPDSLQSAYGVLHEAAYALENPGVVRDIVLRALR
;
A
#
# COMPACT_ATOMS: atom_id res chain seq x y z
N MET A 1 3.72 -11.97 0.54
CA MET A 1 4.69 -11.36 -0.40
C MET A 1 6.09 -11.85 -0.08
N THR A 2 6.82 -12.25 -1.10
CA THR A 2 8.19 -12.76 -0.95
C THR A 2 9.22 -11.66 -1.14
N ALA A 3 10.42 -11.88 -0.58
CA ALA A 3 11.57 -11.00 -0.81
C ALA A 3 11.92 -10.90 -2.30
N ALA A 4 11.81 -12.00 -3.05
CA ALA A 4 12.08 -12.00 -4.49
C ALA A 4 11.13 -11.09 -5.27
N ALA A 5 9.85 -11.05 -4.91
CA ALA A 5 8.87 -10.18 -5.55
C ALA A 5 9.13 -8.70 -5.23
N LEU A 6 9.40 -8.36 -3.98
CA LEU A 6 9.75 -7.00 -3.59
C LEU A 6 11.09 -6.57 -4.20
N GLY A 7 12.05 -7.48 -4.27
CA GLY A 7 13.39 -7.22 -4.81
C GLY A 7 13.40 -6.80 -6.27
N ARG A 8 12.36 -7.09 -7.03
CA ARG A 8 12.23 -6.61 -8.42
C ARG A 8 11.88 -5.13 -8.49
N VAL A 9 11.26 -4.59 -7.46
CA VAL A 9 10.78 -3.19 -7.41
C VAL A 9 11.65 -2.35 -6.48
N LEU A 10 12.01 -2.89 -5.33
CA LEU A 10 12.72 -2.20 -4.26
C LEU A 10 13.88 -3.05 -3.71
N PRO A 11 14.90 -3.38 -4.57
CA PRO A 11 16.00 -4.26 -4.15
C PRO A 11 16.78 -3.73 -2.96
N ASP A 12 16.91 -2.41 -2.82
CA ASP A 12 17.69 -1.78 -1.76
C ASP A 12 17.04 -1.89 -0.38
N LEU A 13 15.79 -2.34 -0.29
CA LEU A 13 15.07 -2.43 0.98
C LEU A 13 15.06 -3.82 1.62
N ILE A 14 15.41 -4.86 0.86
CA ILE A 14 15.33 -6.24 1.35
C ILE A 14 16.18 -6.41 2.62
N ARG A 15 17.44 -6.04 2.55
CA ARG A 15 18.38 -6.21 3.66
C ARG A 15 18.08 -5.26 4.83
N PRO A 16 17.88 -3.95 4.62
CA PRO A 16 17.54 -3.06 5.74
C PRO A 16 16.29 -3.48 6.50
N LEU A 17 15.25 -3.97 5.81
CA LEU A 17 14.04 -4.45 6.47
C LEU A 17 14.28 -5.74 7.27
N ALA A 18 15.06 -6.66 6.72
CA ALA A 18 15.36 -7.92 7.40
C ALA A 18 16.21 -7.70 8.66
N GLU A 19 17.09 -6.72 8.65
CA GLU A 19 17.97 -6.36 9.77
C GLU A 19 17.30 -5.44 10.79
N ALA A 20 16.17 -4.82 10.45
CA ALA A 20 15.47 -3.89 11.34
C ALA A 20 14.75 -4.61 12.47
N SER A 21 14.60 -3.92 13.61
CA SER A 21 13.73 -4.38 14.68
C SER A 21 12.27 -4.37 14.22
N GLY A 22 11.41 -5.14 14.89
CA GLY A 22 9.97 -5.13 14.62
C GLY A 22 9.36 -3.74 14.77
N VAL A 23 9.80 -2.99 15.79
CA VAL A 23 9.34 -1.61 16.03
C VAL A 23 9.72 -0.68 14.89
N ALA A 24 10.98 -0.73 14.45
CA ALA A 24 11.46 0.11 13.35
C ALA A 24 10.75 -0.24 12.04
N ARG A 25 10.60 -1.53 11.76
CA ARG A 25 9.90 -2.01 10.57
C ARG A 25 8.44 -1.54 10.56
N ARG A 26 7.76 -1.65 11.70
CA ARG A 26 6.37 -1.20 11.85
C ARG A 26 6.24 0.31 11.62
N ARG A 27 7.14 1.08 12.16
CA ARG A 27 7.20 2.53 11.95
C ARG A 27 7.34 2.87 10.46
N ALA A 28 8.19 2.15 9.74
CA ALA A 28 8.39 2.35 8.30
C ALA A 28 7.11 2.02 7.52
N VAL A 29 6.45 0.92 7.85
CA VAL A 29 5.17 0.51 7.23
C VAL A 29 4.11 1.59 7.41
N ILE A 30 3.93 2.08 8.63
CA ILE A 30 2.94 3.13 8.93
C ILE A 30 3.26 4.42 8.16
N ALA A 31 4.52 4.81 8.10
CA ALA A 31 4.94 6.02 7.38
C ALA A 31 4.60 5.93 5.88
N VAL A 32 4.88 4.80 5.26
CA VAL A 32 4.59 4.58 3.83
C VAL A 32 3.09 4.56 3.55
N VAL A 33 2.31 3.85 4.36
CA VAL A 33 0.86 3.80 4.21
C VAL A 33 0.25 5.20 4.36
N GLY A 34 0.73 5.98 5.34
CA GLY A 34 0.26 7.35 5.55
C GLY A 34 0.47 8.24 4.32
N VAL A 35 1.62 8.13 3.66
CA VAL A 35 1.89 8.88 2.42
C VAL A 35 1.01 8.40 1.28
N ALA A 36 0.81 7.09 1.13
CA ALA A 36 -0.05 6.54 0.09
C ALA A 36 -1.50 7.02 0.25
N LEU A 37 -2.02 7.06 1.49
CA LEU A 37 -3.39 7.50 1.77
C LEU A 37 -3.57 9.02 1.70
N ALA A 38 -2.50 9.79 1.76
CA ALA A 38 -2.56 11.25 1.67
C ALA A 38 -2.71 11.76 0.23
N ARG A 39 -2.72 10.89 -0.76
CA ARG A 39 -2.86 11.29 -2.17
C ARG A 39 -4.25 11.87 -2.44
N PRO A 40 -4.37 12.81 -3.40
CA PRO A 40 -5.68 13.34 -3.81
C PRO A 40 -6.63 12.22 -4.26
N GLY A 41 -7.91 12.34 -3.90
CA GLY A 41 -8.94 11.36 -4.28
C GLY A 41 -9.10 10.20 -3.30
N LEU A 42 -8.34 10.16 -2.21
CA LEU A 42 -8.41 9.14 -1.17
C LEU A 42 -9.08 9.67 0.10
N SER A 43 -10.26 10.26 -0.05
CA SER A 43 -11.00 10.87 1.06
C SER A 43 -12.02 9.93 1.73
N ASP A 44 -11.98 8.63 1.44
CA ASP A 44 -12.91 7.65 2.02
C ASP A 44 -12.66 7.51 3.53
N ALA A 45 -13.69 7.78 4.32
CA ALA A 45 -13.60 7.74 5.78
C ALA A 45 -13.18 6.37 6.32
N ARG A 46 -13.58 5.28 5.63
CA ARG A 46 -13.22 3.92 6.05
C ARG A 46 -11.71 3.69 6.00
N LEU A 47 -11.02 4.25 5.00
CA LEU A 47 -9.56 4.18 4.88
C LEU A 47 -8.89 4.93 6.04
N HIS A 48 -9.35 6.13 6.32
CA HIS A 48 -8.76 6.97 7.37
C HIS A 48 -9.03 6.42 8.77
N ASP A 49 -10.21 5.87 9.02
CA ASP A 49 -10.55 5.24 10.31
C ASP A 49 -9.68 3.98 10.54
N ALA A 50 -9.53 3.14 9.52
CA ALA A 50 -8.68 1.95 9.61
C ALA A 50 -7.19 2.33 9.79
N PHE A 51 -6.74 3.39 9.15
CA PHE A 51 -5.39 3.90 9.34
C PHE A 51 -5.15 4.40 10.76
N ALA A 52 -6.14 5.06 11.36
CA ALA A 52 -6.07 5.48 12.76
C ALA A 52 -5.93 4.28 13.70
N GLU A 53 -6.66 3.19 13.45
CA GLU A 53 -6.52 1.95 14.21
C GLU A 53 -5.11 1.35 14.05
N LEU A 54 -4.57 1.36 12.84
CA LEU A 54 -3.21 0.92 12.58
C LEU A 54 -2.19 1.72 13.38
N CYS A 55 -2.33 3.04 13.42
CA CYS A 55 -1.46 3.93 14.21
C CYS A 55 -1.54 3.65 15.71
N ASN A 56 -2.68 3.14 16.18
CA ASN A 56 -2.88 2.74 17.58
C ASN A 56 -2.44 1.32 17.89
N GLY A 57 -1.78 0.66 16.93
CA GLY A 57 -1.25 -0.69 17.13
C GLY A 57 -2.25 -1.81 16.91
N GLN A 58 -3.45 -1.51 16.42
CA GLN A 58 -4.47 -2.51 16.16
C GLN A 58 -4.25 -3.19 14.81
N THR A 59 -4.44 -4.50 14.75
CA THR A 59 -4.31 -5.30 13.54
C THR A 59 -5.43 -6.34 13.46
N GLY A 60 -5.75 -6.78 12.24
CA GLY A 60 -6.75 -7.81 12.02
C GLY A 60 -8.18 -7.34 12.18
N GLY A 61 -9.09 -8.30 12.43
CA GLY A 61 -10.47 -8.06 12.74
C GLY A 61 -11.31 -7.47 11.60
N GLU A 62 -12.42 -6.84 11.99
CA GLU A 62 -13.39 -6.27 11.05
C GLU A 62 -12.80 -5.16 10.19
N ALA A 63 -11.92 -4.34 10.75
CA ALA A 63 -11.29 -3.24 10.02
C ALA A 63 -10.50 -3.78 8.82
N ARG A 64 -9.71 -4.83 9.03
CA ARG A 64 -8.95 -5.46 7.94
C ARG A 64 -9.88 -6.04 6.89
N ASP A 65 -10.92 -6.77 7.29
CA ASP A 65 -11.88 -7.40 6.36
C ASP A 65 -12.60 -6.33 5.53
N GLU A 66 -12.99 -5.22 6.16
CA GLU A 66 -13.63 -4.10 5.47
C GLU A 66 -12.71 -3.47 4.42
N ILE A 67 -11.44 -3.28 4.75
CA ILE A 67 -10.47 -2.68 3.82
C ILE A 67 -10.10 -3.64 2.68
N ILE A 68 -10.02 -4.94 2.94
CA ILE A 68 -9.85 -5.95 1.88
C ILE A 68 -11.01 -5.85 0.89
N ALA A 69 -12.25 -5.82 1.38
CA ALA A 69 -13.44 -5.70 0.53
C ALA A 69 -13.43 -4.40 -0.27
N LEU A 70 -13.02 -3.30 0.36
CA LEU A 70 -12.92 -1.99 -0.30
C LEU A 70 -11.86 -1.99 -1.40
N ALA A 71 -10.70 -2.59 -1.15
CA ALA A 71 -9.65 -2.73 -2.14
C ALA A 71 -10.12 -3.53 -3.37
N GLU A 72 -10.87 -4.59 -3.13
CA GLU A 72 -11.47 -5.40 -4.21
C GLU A 72 -12.47 -4.58 -5.03
N GLN A 73 -13.28 -3.76 -4.39
CA GLN A 73 -14.21 -2.85 -5.09
C GLN A 73 -13.45 -1.85 -5.96
N PHE A 74 -12.37 -1.30 -5.45
CA PHE A 74 -11.52 -0.37 -6.21
C PHE A 74 -10.84 -1.06 -7.38
N ASP A 75 -10.43 -2.33 -7.21
CA ASP A 75 -9.86 -3.13 -8.30
C ASP A 75 -10.87 -3.37 -9.43
N VAL A 76 -12.13 -3.63 -9.10
CA VAL A 76 -13.20 -3.80 -10.12
C VAL A 76 -13.32 -2.53 -10.97
N ILE A 77 -13.31 -1.36 -10.33
CA ILE A 77 -13.37 -0.07 -11.05
C ILE A 77 -12.14 0.10 -11.94
N ALA A 78 -10.95 -0.20 -11.44
CA ALA A 78 -9.71 -0.09 -12.21
C ALA A 78 -9.71 -1.05 -13.41
N PHE A 79 -10.16 -2.29 -13.23
CA PHE A 79 -10.25 -3.27 -14.32
C PHE A 79 -11.23 -2.83 -15.41
N ASP A 80 -12.38 -2.26 -15.04
CA ASP A 80 -13.34 -1.74 -16.02
C ASP A 80 -12.70 -0.62 -16.84
N LEU A 81 -12.01 0.31 -16.18
CA LEU A 81 -11.32 1.41 -16.86
C LEU A 81 -10.18 0.90 -17.75
N GLN A 82 -9.43 -0.10 -17.28
CA GLN A 82 -8.37 -0.72 -18.07
C GLN A 82 -8.95 -1.32 -19.36
N HIS A 83 -10.05 -2.04 -19.25
CA HIS A 83 -10.73 -2.64 -20.42
C HIS A 83 -11.17 -1.55 -21.41
N ARG A 84 -11.76 -0.47 -20.92
CA ARG A 84 -12.18 0.65 -21.76
C ARG A 84 -10.99 1.35 -22.42
N LEU A 85 -9.88 1.49 -21.70
CA LEU A 85 -8.64 2.04 -22.24
C LEU A 85 -8.09 1.18 -23.38
N GLU A 86 -8.11 -0.14 -23.23
CA GLU A 86 -7.70 -1.11 -24.26
C GLU A 86 -8.60 -1.07 -25.49
N GLN A 87 -9.86 -0.62 -25.33
CA GLN A 87 -10.82 -0.42 -26.41
C GLN A 87 -10.62 0.93 -27.13
N GLY A 88 -9.64 1.73 -26.74
CA GLY A 88 -9.34 3.01 -27.35
C GLY A 88 -10.08 4.20 -26.75
N GLU A 89 -10.81 4.04 -25.64
CA GLU A 89 -11.45 5.17 -24.96
C GLU A 89 -10.40 6.03 -24.23
N ASP A 90 -10.67 7.33 -24.15
CA ASP A 90 -9.79 8.30 -23.48
C ASP A 90 -10.05 8.34 -21.98
N VAL A 91 -9.69 7.27 -21.29
CA VAL A 91 -9.87 7.09 -19.84
C VAL A 91 -8.56 6.82 -19.10
N GLY A 92 -7.43 7.17 -19.69
CA GLY A 92 -6.11 6.87 -19.11
C GLY A 92 -5.89 7.50 -17.75
N ALA A 93 -6.25 8.77 -17.59
CA ALA A 93 -6.09 9.47 -16.31
C ALA A 93 -6.97 8.86 -15.23
N GLU A 94 -8.21 8.52 -15.56
CA GLU A 94 -9.15 7.87 -14.63
C GLU A 94 -8.67 6.47 -14.25
N PHE A 95 -8.11 5.73 -15.20
CA PHE A 95 -7.54 4.40 -14.93
C PHE A 95 -6.38 4.49 -13.93
N TYR A 96 -5.41 5.36 -14.18
CA TYR A 96 -4.25 5.48 -13.29
C TYR A 96 -4.66 5.93 -11.88
N ALA A 97 -5.62 6.85 -11.78
CA ALA A 97 -6.14 7.28 -10.47
C ALA A 97 -6.86 6.15 -9.73
N ALA A 98 -7.69 5.37 -10.44
CA ALA A 98 -8.40 4.23 -9.86
C ALA A 98 -7.43 3.12 -9.43
N PHE A 99 -6.44 2.83 -10.25
CA PHE A 99 -5.40 1.83 -9.95
C PHE A 99 -4.61 2.23 -8.70
N ALA A 100 -4.16 3.48 -8.63
CA ALA A 100 -3.40 3.97 -7.47
C ALA A 100 -4.23 3.89 -6.18
N ARG A 101 -5.52 4.22 -6.26
CA ARG A 101 -6.44 4.13 -5.13
C ARG A 101 -6.60 2.67 -4.65
N ALA A 102 -6.75 1.74 -5.58
CA ALA A 102 -6.84 0.32 -5.26
C ALA A 102 -5.56 -0.19 -4.59
N ARG A 103 -4.41 0.24 -5.08
CA ARG A 103 -3.11 -0.16 -4.51
C ARG A 103 -2.89 0.44 -3.11
N ALA A 104 -3.31 1.68 -2.87
CA ALA A 104 -3.23 2.30 -1.55
C ALA A 104 -4.12 1.56 -0.54
N ALA A 105 -5.33 1.20 -0.91
CA ALA A 105 -6.22 0.39 -0.06
C ALA A 105 -5.62 -1.00 0.22
N ALA A 106 -5.04 -1.64 -0.79
CA ALA A 106 -4.37 -2.93 -0.65
C ALA A 106 -3.15 -2.83 0.29
N ALA A 107 -2.39 -1.74 0.23
CA ALA A 107 -1.28 -1.50 1.15
C ALA A 107 -1.77 -1.39 2.60
N LEU A 108 -2.85 -0.66 2.84
CA LEU A 108 -3.45 -0.55 4.16
C LEU A 108 -3.95 -1.91 4.66
N ALA A 109 -4.63 -2.69 3.82
CA ALA A 109 -5.11 -4.03 4.18
C ALA A 109 -3.94 -4.94 4.58
N ALA A 110 -2.84 -4.91 3.83
CA ALA A 110 -1.64 -5.67 4.15
C ALA A 110 -1.01 -5.21 5.48
N ALA A 111 -1.03 -3.90 5.76
CA ALA A 111 -0.52 -3.35 7.01
C ALA A 111 -1.36 -3.74 8.22
N LEU A 112 -2.65 -4.02 8.04
CA LEU A 112 -3.55 -4.49 9.09
C LEU A 112 -3.40 -5.99 9.38
N GLU A 113 -2.59 -6.72 8.62
CA GLU A 113 -2.19 -8.07 8.97
C GLU A 113 -1.27 -8.06 10.19
N PRO A 114 -1.17 -9.17 10.94
CA PRO A 114 -0.18 -9.27 12.02
C PRO A 114 1.22 -8.91 11.51
N ASP A 115 1.97 -8.16 12.32
CA ASP A 115 3.30 -7.69 11.93
C ASP A 115 4.23 -8.86 11.63
N SER A 116 4.79 -8.85 10.43
CA SER A 116 5.78 -9.82 9.97
C SER A 116 6.60 -9.20 8.84
N LEU A 117 7.73 -9.82 8.54
CA LEU A 117 8.55 -9.38 7.41
C LEU A 117 7.79 -9.52 6.09
N GLN A 118 7.02 -10.62 5.93
CA GLN A 118 6.22 -10.85 4.72
C GLN A 118 5.11 -9.81 4.55
N SER A 119 4.42 -9.44 5.63
CA SER A 119 3.40 -8.40 5.55
C SER A 119 4.02 -7.05 5.21
N ALA A 120 5.18 -6.73 5.77
CA ALA A 120 5.91 -5.50 5.41
C ALA A 120 6.28 -5.49 3.92
N TYR A 121 6.78 -6.59 3.38
CA TYR A 121 7.06 -6.69 1.94
C TYR A 121 5.80 -6.44 1.11
N GLY A 122 4.66 -6.99 1.52
CA GLY A 122 3.38 -6.78 0.84
C GLY A 122 2.97 -5.32 0.83
N VAL A 123 3.07 -4.65 1.97
CA VAL A 123 2.75 -3.22 2.10
C VAL A 123 3.60 -2.38 1.15
N LEU A 124 4.91 -2.60 1.16
CA LEU A 124 5.83 -1.78 0.36
C LEU A 124 5.66 -2.02 -1.14
N HIS A 125 5.38 -3.27 -1.53
CA HIS A 125 5.09 -3.61 -2.93
C HIS A 125 3.84 -2.86 -3.43
N GLU A 126 2.75 -2.91 -2.68
CA GLU A 126 1.52 -2.21 -3.04
C GLU A 126 1.70 -0.69 -3.03
N ALA A 127 2.41 -0.17 -2.03
CA ALA A 127 2.68 1.26 -1.93
C ALA A 127 3.53 1.79 -3.10
N ALA A 128 4.47 0.99 -3.60
CA ALA A 128 5.28 1.38 -4.75
C ALA A 128 4.41 1.62 -5.98
N TYR A 129 3.40 0.80 -6.20
CA TYR A 129 2.44 1.01 -7.28
C TYR A 129 1.47 2.15 -6.99
N ALA A 130 1.01 2.30 -5.75
CA ALA A 130 0.12 3.39 -5.35
C ALA A 130 0.78 4.76 -5.56
N LEU A 131 2.06 4.89 -5.22
CA LEU A 131 2.81 6.14 -5.33
C LEU A 131 3.47 6.34 -6.71
N GLU A 132 3.44 5.33 -7.56
CA GLU A 132 4.01 5.35 -8.92
C GLU A 132 5.50 5.71 -8.95
N ASN A 133 6.16 5.63 -7.79
CA ASN A 133 7.57 6.00 -7.66
C ASN A 133 8.24 5.16 -6.55
N PRO A 134 8.90 4.07 -6.90
CA PRO A 134 9.61 3.24 -5.92
C PRO A 134 10.67 4.00 -5.13
N GLY A 135 11.31 5.01 -5.72
CA GLY A 135 12.31 5.83 -5.04
C GLY A 135 11.74 6.60 -3.85
N VAL A 136 10.50 7.07 -3.94
CA VAL A 136 9.82 7.73 -2.82
C VAL A 136 9.61 6.76 -1.67
N VAL A 137 9.13 5.55 -1.97
CA VAL A 137 8.94 4.50 -0.96
C VAL A 137 10.27 4.16 -0.29
N ARG A 138 11.32 3.95 -1.08
CA ARG A 138 12.66 3.67 -0.57
C ARG A 138 13.12 4.75 0.41
N ASP A 139 12.99 6.01 0.04
CA ASP A 139 13.48 7.13 0.86
C ASP A 139 12.70 7.25 2.17
N ILE A 140 11.38 7.05 2.14
CA ILE A 140 10.54 7.05 3.33
C ILE A 140 10.97 5.93 4.29
N VAL A 141 11.13 4.71 3.77
CA VAL A 141 11.52 3.55 4.57
C VAL A 141 12.89 3.73 5.19
N LEU A 142 13.89 4.10 4.41
CA LEU A 142 15.25 4.26 4.92
C LEU A 142 15.33 5.36 5.99
N ARG A 143 14.55 6.41 5.85
CA ARG A 143 14.46 7.47 6.87
C ARG A 143 13.80 6.94 8.14
N ALA A 144 12.75 6.16 8.03
CA ALA A 144 12.02 5.63 9.18
C ALA A 144 12.80 4.54 9.92
N LEU A 145 13.70 3.84 9.24
CA LEU A 145 14.55 2.79 9.85
C LEU A 145 15.75 3.34 10.62
N ARG A 146 16.04 4.61 10.49
CA ARG A 146 17.15 5.26 11.22
C ARG A 146 16.82 5.40 12.74
#